data_376f4396afc1cc3ff0adaf55f1bb6134
#
_entry.id   376f4396afc1cc3ff0adaf55f1bb6134
#
_cell.length_a   1.000
_cell.length_b   1.000
_cell.length_c   1.000
_cell.angle_alpha   90.00
_cell.angle_beta   90.00
_cell.angle_gamma   90.00
#
_symmetry.space_group_name_H-M   'P 1'
#
loop_
_entity.id
_entity.type
_entity.pdbx_description
1 polymer ?
#
loop_
_entity_poly.entity_id
_entity_poly.type
_entity_poly.pdbx_seq_one_letter_code
_entity_poly.pdbx_strand_id
1 'polypeptide(L)'
;MAADAVAKGFTEYYYNAFDTNRAGLAPLYRDVSMLTYEDKQFVGAQNIVAHLAGLPFQRIKHVVTKCDAQPSHPTNGSILITVMGQLQFDDSPAPMPFVQTFHLYPEGANNYFVYNDIFRLVLH
;
A
#
# COMPACT_ATOMS: atom_id res chain seq x y z
N MET A 1 19.64 -5.03 3.45
CA MET A 1 19.64 -4.50 2.08
C MET A 1 18.95 -3.15 2.04
N ALA A 2 19.35 -2.30 1.10
CA ALA A 2 18.72 -0.99 0.94
C ALA A 2 17.21 -1.09 0.71
N ALA A 3 16.77 -2.12 -0.02
CA ALA A 3 15.36 -2.35 -0.27
C ALA A 3 14.57 -2.55 1.02
N ASP A 4 15.14 -3.21 2.01
CA ASP A 4 14.45 -3.45 3.28
C ASP A 4 14.22 -2.14 4.04
N ALA A 5 15.21 -1.24 4.03
CA ALA A 5 15.08 0.05 4.71
C ALA A 5 14.03 0.93 4.04
N VAL A 6 14.00 0.95 2.70
CA VAL A 6 12.99 1.70 1.95
C VAL A 6 11.60 1.13 2.22
N ALA A 7 11.47 -0.19 2.21
CA ALA A 7 10.19 -0.85 2.43
C ALA A 7 9.66 -0.56 3.83
N LYS A 8 10.52 -0.59 4.85
CA LYS A 8 10.10 -0.28 6.21
C LYS A 8 9.58 1.14 6.33
N GLY A 9 10.33 2.11 5.83
CA GLY A 9 9.90 3.50 5.87
C GLY A 9 8.63 3.74 5.08
N PHE A 10 8.53 3.13 3.89
CA PHE A 10 7.35 3.28 3.06
C PHE A 10 6.10 2.69 3.72
N THR A 11 6.19 1.45 4.22
CA THR A 11 5.01 0.79 4.79
C THR A 11 4.55 1.47 6.07
N GLU A 12 5.46 1.94 6.90
CA GLU A 12 5.10 2.70 8.10
C GLU A 12 4.35 3.98 7.71
N TYR A 13 4.84 4.71 6.73
CA TYR A 13 4.18 5.92 6.26
C TYR A 13 2.82 5.60 5.64
N TYR A 14 2.77 4.58 4.77
CA TYR A 14 1.57 4.24 4.03
C TYR A 14 0.42 3.87 4.98
N TYR A 15 0.66 2.95 5.90
CA TYR A 15 -0.41 2.49 6.77
C TYR A 15 -0.78 3.54 7.81
N ASN A 16 0.17 4.33 8.28
CA ASN A 16 -0.17 5.44 9.15
C ASN A 16 -1.08 6.45 8.44
N ALA A 17 -0.75 6.83 7.22
CA ALA A 17 -1.59 7.73 6.45
C ALA A 17 -2.96 7.12 6.15
N PHE A 18 -2.98 5.84 5.80
CA PHE A 18 -4.24 5.14 5.54
C PHE A 18 -5.14 5.18 6.78
N ASP A 19 -4.56 4.93 7.95
CA ASP A 19 -5.31 4.82 9.20
C ASP A 19 -5.75 6.18 9.75
N THR A 20 -5.05 7.26 9.41
CA THR A 20 -5.33 8.59 9.97
C THR A 20 -5.94 9.57 8.97
N ASN A 21 -5.54 9.49 7.69
CA ASN A 21 -6.00 10.41 6.66
C ASN A 21 -5.78 9.79 5.28
N ARG A 22 -6.76 9.04 4.80
CA ARG A 22 -6.62 8.31 3.52
C ARG A 22 -6.40 9.24 2.33
N ALA A 23 -6.98 10.44 2.35
CA ALA A 23 -6.74 11.40 1.28
C ALA A 23 -5.27 11.80 1.18
N GLY A 24 -4.51 11.68 2.27
CA GLY A 24 -3.08 11.95 2.28
C GLY A 24 -2.24 10.97 1.50
N LEU A 25 -2.84 9.89 0.99
CA LEU A 25 -2.13 8.92 0.14
C LEU A 25 -1.94 9.43 -1.30
N ALA A 26 -2.63 10.49 -1.69
CA ALA A 26 -2.58 11.00 -3.07
C ALA A 26 -1.15 11.23 -3.59
N PRO A 27 -0.23 11.84 -2.82
CA PRO A 27 1.12 12.08 -3.33
C PRO A 27 1.92 10.82 -3.63
N LEU A 28 1.48 9.65 -3.18
CA LEU A 28 2.20 8.39 -3.40
C LEU A 28 1.90 7.77 -4.76
N TYR A 29 0.85 8.21 -5.44
CA TYR A 29 0.42 7.64 -6.70
C TYR A 29 0.63 8.64 -7.84
N ARG A 30 0.70 8.11 -9.07
CA ARG A 30 0.84 8.90 -10.31
C ARG A 30 -0.22 8.47 -11.29
N ASP A 31 -0.30 9.15 -12.44
CA ASP A 31 -1.30 8.84 -13.46
C ASP A 31 -1.15 7.42 -14.01
N VAL A 32 0.05 6.88 -13.96
CA VAL A 32 0.33 5.51 -14.43
C VAL A 32 0.08 4.44 -13.37
N SER A 33 -0.16 4.85 -12.13
CA SER A 33 -0.33 3.89 -11.03
C SER A 33 -1.58 3.04 -11.21
N MET A 34 -1.50 1.81 -10.73
CA MET A 34 -2.60 0.86 -10.81
C MET A 34 -2.85 0.25 -9.45
N LEU A 35 -4.13 0.15 -9.07
CA LEU A 35 -4.56 -0.49 -7.84
C LEU A 35 -5.55 -1.60 -8.17
N THR A 36 -5.31 -2.78 -7.61
CA THR A 36 -6.33 -3.82 -7.51
C THR A 36 -6.72 -3.92 -6.04
N TYR A 37 -7.98 -3.60 -5.76
CA TYR A 37 -8.53 -3.66 -4.41
C TYR A 37 -9.64 -4.70 -4.41
N GLU A 38 -9.36 -5.84 -3.80
CA GLU A 38 -10.22 -7.02 -3.89
C GLU A 38 -10.40 -7.37 -5.37
N ASP A 39 -11.61 -7.30 -5.90
CA ASP A 39 -11.88 -7.67 -7.28
C ASP A 39 -12.01 -6.46 -8.21
N LYS A 40 -11.64 -5.25 -7.75
CA LYS A 40 -11.81 -4.02 -8.51
C LYS A 40 -10.48 -3.42 -8.88
N GLN A 41 -10.37 -2.88 -10.09
CA GLN A 41 -9.14 -2.27 -10.59
C GLN A 41 -9.34 -0.80 -10.88
N PHE A 42 -8.32 -0.01 -10.55
CA PHE A 42 -8.32 1.44 -10.74
C PHE A 42 -7.00 1.86 -11.35
N VAL A 43 -7.03 2.85 -12.23
CA VAL A 43 -5.83 3.41 -12.85
C VAL A 43 -5.81 4.90 -12.57
N GLY A 44 -4.64 5.41 -12.19
CA GLY A 44 -4.40 6.83 -11.96
C GLY A 44 -4.65 7.25 -10.52
N ALA A 45 -3.83 8.20 -10.06
CA ALA A 45 -3.85 8.65 -8.67
C ALA A 45 -5.25 9.11 -8.25
N GLN A 46 -5.93 9.86 -9.10
CA GLN A 46 -7.22 10.43 -8.76
C GLN A 46 -8.26 9.35 -8.51
N ASN A 47 -8.35 8.35 -9.39
CA ASN A 47 -9.31 7.26 -9.24
C ASN A 47 -8.96 6.37 -8.05
N ILE A 48 -7.67 6.11 -7.84
CA ILE A 48 -7.20 5.28 -6.73
C ILE A 48 -7.57 5.93 -5.40
N VAL A 49 -7.23 7.21 -5.23
CA VAL A 49 -7.47 7.89 -3.98
C VAL A 49 -8.95 8.10 -3.74
N ALA A 50 -9.73 8.37 -4.79
CA ALA A 50 -11.19 8.48 -4.66
C ALA A 50 -11.79 7.18 -4.11
N HIS A 51 -11.30 6.02 -4.60
CA HIS A 51 -11.78 4.74 -4.08
C HIS A 51 -11.39 4.55 -2.62
N LEU A 52 -10.12 4.79 -2.28
CA LEU A 52 -9.62 4.58 -0.92
C LEU A 52 -10.30 5.53 0.07
N ALA A 53 -10.47 6.80 -0.29
CA ALA A 53 -11.13 7.76 0.57
C ALA A 53 -12.62 7.46 0.74
N GLY A 54 -13.22 6.80 -0.25
CA GLY A 54 -14.63 6.43 -0.21
C GLY A 54 -14.96 5.14 0.51
N LEU A 55 -13.96 4.42 1.04
CA LEU A 55 -14.22 3.21 1.80
C LEU A 55 -15.06 3.51 3.04
N PRO A 56 -16.01 2.62 3.38
CA PRO A 56 -17.00 2.93 4.42
C PRO A 56 -16.51 2.71 5.85
N PHE A 57 -15.20 2.86 6.08
CA PHE A 57 -14.63 2.71 7.42
C PHE A 57 -14.52 4.07 8.08
N GLN A 58 -14.98 4.19 9.32
CA GLN A 58 -14.75 5.39 10.13
C GLN A 58 -13.43 5.30 10.88
N ARG A 59 -13.08 4.10 11.34
CA ARG A 59 -11.81 3.83 12.00
C ARG A 59 -11.22 2.56 11.40
N ILE A 60 -9.95 2.61 11.08
CA ILE A 60 -9.24 1.46 10.56
C ILE A 60 -7.82 1.46 11.10
N LYS A 61 -7.32 0.27 11.41
CA LYS A 61 -5.95 0.10 11.89
C LYS A 61 -5.33 -1.10 11.21
N HIS A 62 -4.17 -0.88 10.62
CA HIS A 62 -3.35 -1.94 10.03
C HIS A 62 -2.23 -2.32 10.98
N VAL A 63 -1.99 -3.61 11.14
CA VAL A 63 -0.85 -4.14 11.88
C VAL A 63 -0.07 -5.04 10.94
N VAL A 64 1.18 -4.66 10.65
CA VAL A 64 2.04 -5.44 9.76
C VAL A 64 2.71 -6.54 10.57
N THR A 65 2.53 -7.78 10.14
CA THR A 65 3.17 -8.93 10.78
C THR A 65 4.43 -9.37 10.04
N LYS A 66 4.43 -9.27 8.71
CA LYS A 66 5.60 -9.57 7.87
C LYS A 66 5.68 -8.57 6.73
N CYS A 67 6.89 -8.15 6.43
CA CYS A 67 7.15 -7.28 5.28
C CYS A 67 8.44 -7.75 4.62
N ASP A 68 8.32 -8.15 3.36
CA ASP A 68 9.46 -8.64 2.57
C ASP A 68 9.66 -7.72 1.38
N ALA A 69 10.92 -7.42 1.08
CA ALA A 69 11.25 -6.53 0.00
C ALA A 69 12.49 -7.01 -0.74
N GLN A 70 12.49 -6.75 -2.03
CA GLN A 70 13.65 -7.03 -2.88
C GLN A 70 13.64 -6.11 -4.08
N PRO A 71 14.82 -5.87 -4.71
CA PRO A 71 14.83 -5.15 -5.97
C PRO A 71 14.00 -5.89 -7.03
N SER A 72 13.20 -5.14 -7.77
CA SER A 72 12.36 -5.71 -8.83
C SER A 72 12.99 -5.56 -10.22
N HIS A 73 14.15 -4.92 -10.29
CA HIS A 73 14.88 -4.72 -11.54
C HIS A 73 16.38 -4.67 -11.21
N PRO A 74 17.25 -5.19 -12.09
CA PRO A 74 18.69 -5.24 -11.80
C PRO A 74 19.35 -3.87 -11.61
N THR A 75 18.85 -2.83 -12.28
CA THR A 75 19.57 -1.57 -12.35
C THR A 75 18.75 -0.30 -12.13
N ASN A 76 17.39 -0.37 -12.19
CA ASN A 76 16.62 0.88 -12.17
C ASN A 76 16.19 1.35 -10.78
N GLY A 77 16.48 0.57 -9.74
CA GLY A 77 16.16 0.98 -8.37
C GLY A 77 14.74 0.69 -7.91
N SER A 78 13.92 0.06 -8.75
CA SER A 78 12.57 -0.28 -8.34
C SER A 78 12.56 -1.42 -7.31
N ILE A 79 11.52 -1.44 -6.48
CA ILE A 79 11.45 -2.34 -5.32
C ILE A 79 10.09 -3.00 -5.29
N LEU A 80 10.10 -4.31 -5.08
CA LEU A 80 8.89 -5.10 -4.88
C LEU A 80 8.74 -5.37 -3.38
N ILE A 81 7.55 -5.12 -2.85
CA ILE A 81 7.26 -5.27 -1.43
C ILE A 81 6.02 -6.13 -1.27
N THR A 82 6.10 -7.14 -0.41
CA THR A 82 4.93 -7.93 -0.03
C THR A 82 4.73 -7.78 1.47
N VAL A 83 3.51 -7.40 1.85
CA VAL A 83 3.13 -7.19 3.24
C VAL A 83 2.06 -8.19 3.61
N MET A 84 2.22 -8.82 4.75
CA MET A 84 1.19 -9.62 5.39
C MET A 84 0.88 -9.01 6.75
N GLY A 85 -0.40 -8.93 7.07
CA GLY A 85 -0.78 -8.35 8.34
C GLY A 85 -2.24 -8.57 8.64
N GLN A 86 -2.73 -7.78 9.56
CA GLN A 86 -4.13 -7.81 9.97
C GLN A 86 -4.66 -6.39 10.01
N LEU A 87 -5.93 -6.22 9.66
CA LEU A 87 -6.59 -4.93 9.82
C LEU A 87 -7.84 -5.11 10.66
N GLN A 88 -8.15 -4.06 11.40
CA GLN A 88 -9.35 -3.99 12.21
C GLN A 88 -10.05 -2.68 11.90
N PHE A 89 -11.34 -2.74 11.59
CA PHE A 89 -12.09 -1.55 11.24
C PHE A 89 -13.32 -1.43 12.12
N ASP A 90 -13.64 -0.19 12.50
CA ASP A 90 -14.76 0.18 13.35
C ASP A 90 -14.79 -0.67 14.62
N ASP A 91 -15.92 -1.23 14.99
CA ASP A 91 -16.07 -2.08 16.18
C ASP A 91 -16.06 -3.57 15.83
N SER A 92 -15.39 -3.92 14.72
CA SER A 92 -15.27 -5.32 14.31
C SER A 92 -14.65 -6.16 15.42
N PRO A 93 -15.26 -7.29 15.78
CA PRO A 93 -14.79 -8.08 16.92
C PRO A 93 -13.47 -8.80 16.67
N ALA A 94 -13.10 -9.03 15.42
CA ALA A 94 -11.90 -9.79 15.09
C ALA A 94 -11.13 -9.12 13.97
N PRO A 95 -9.77 -9.06 14.08
CA PRO A 95 -8.96 -8.58 12.97
C PRO A 95 -9.08 -9.46 11.75
N MET A 96 -8.95 -8.88 10.57
CA MET A 96 -9.01 -9.60 9.30
C MET A 96 -7.61 -9.65 8.70
N PRO A 97 -7.11 -10.85 8.35
CA PRO A 97 -5.81 -10.94 7.70
C PRO A 97 -5.86 -10.37 6.29
N PHE A 98 -4.78 -9.71 5.89
CA PHE A 98 -4.65 -9.17 4.54
C PHE A 98 -3.25 -9.43 3.99
N VAL A 99 -3.16 -9.40 2.66
CA VAL A 99 -1.91 -9.42 1.92
C VAL A 99 -1.94 -8.23 0.97
N GLN A 100 -0.82 -7.49 0.90
CA GLN A 100 -0.71 -6.36 0.00
C GLN A 100 0.65 -6.38 -0.67
N THR A 101 0.66 -6.13 -1.97
CA THR A 101 1.89 -6.06 -2.75
C THR A 101 2.03 -4.67 -3.34
N PHE A 102 3.20 -4.07 -3.16
CA PHE A 102 3.54 -2.78 -3.75
C PHE A 102 4.72 -2.95 -4.69
N HIS A 103 4.67 -2.25 -5.81
CA HIS A 103 5.81 -2.08 -6.68
C HIS A 103 6.16 -0.60 -6.71
N LEU A 104 7.30 -0.26 -6.14
CA LEU A 104 7.74 1.13 -6.05
C LEU A 104 8.73 1.43 -7.16
N TYR A 105 8.51 2.53 -7.87
CA TYR A 105 9.44 3.04 -8.86
C TYR A 105 10.16 4.26 -8.31
N PRO A 106 11.48 4.36 -8.53
CA PRO A 106 12.22 5.57 -8.11
C PRO A 106 11.82 6.76 -8.98
N GLU A 107 11.77 7.93 -8.33
CA GLU A 107 11.46 9.19 -8.99
C GLU A 107 12.36 10.25 -8.39
N GLY A 108 13.49 10.51 -9.05
CA GLY A 108 14.50 11.38 -8.51
C GLY A 108 15.28 10.72 -7.37
N ALA A 109 16.07 11.52 -6.65
CA ALA A 109 16.91 11.02 -5.56
C ALA A 109 16.04 10.75 -4.32
N ASN A 110 16.09 9.51 -3.82
CA ASN A 110 15.46 9.11 -2.56
C ASN A 110 13.92 9.22 -2.54
N ASN A 111 13.30 9.35 -3.72
CA ASN A 111 11.84 9.40 -3.82
C ASN A 111 11.33 8.20 -4.60
N TYR A 112 10.14 7.73 -4.21
CA TYR A 112 9.49 6.61 -4.87
C TYR A 112 8.01 6.94 -5.03
N PHE A 113 7.40 6.34 -6.05
CA PHE A 113 5.94 6.34 -6.15
C PHE A 113 5.45 4.91 -6.31
N VAL A 114 4.19 4.69 -5.98
CA VAL A 114 3.56 3.38 -6.13
C VAL A 114 3.12 3.21 -7.58
N TYR A 115 3.75 2.30 -8.29
CA TYR A 115 3.32 1.94 -9.64
C TYR A 115 2.23 0.88 -9.61
N ASN A 116 2.43 -0.17 -8.80
CA ASN A 116 1.43 -1.22 -8.62
C ASN A 116 1.11 -1.38 -7.14
N ASP A 117 -0.18 -1.62 -6.88
CA ASP A 117 -0.71 -1.85 -5.55
C ASP A 117 -1.79 -2.91 -5.65
N ILE A 118 -1.60 -4.06 -5.01
CA ILE A 118 -2.57 -5.16 -5.03
C ILE A 118 -2.92 -5.50 -3.59
N PHE A 119 -4.17 -5.32 -3.23
CA PHE A 119 -4.67 -5.57 -1.88
C PHE A 119 -5.72 -6.67 -1.90
N ARG A 120 -5.60 -7.59 -0.96
CA ARG A 120 -6.55 -8.68 -0.82
C ARG A 120 -6.76 -9.05 0.64
N LEU A 121 -8.01 -9.16 1.07
CA LEU A 121 -8.34 -9.80 2.33
C LEU A 121 -8.20 -11.31 2.14
N VAL A 122 -7.66 -11.97 3.16
CA VAL A 122 -7.49 -13.41 3.13
C VAL A 122 -8.66 -14.02 3.88
N LEU A 123 -9.63 -14.52 3.12
CA LEU A 123 -10.86 -15.12 3.66
C LEU A 123 -10.78 -16.62 3.57
N HIS A 124 -11.31 -17.28 4.58
CA HIS A 124 -11.31 -18.74 4.65
C HIS A 124 -12.67 -19.32 4.33
#